data_03d6c7fda430f6e89309cbe7ba37b58d
#
_entry.id   03d6c7fda430f6e89309cbe7ba37b58d
#
_cell.length_a   1.000
_cell.length_b   1.000
_cell.length_c   1.000
_cell.angle_alpha   90.00
_cell.angle_beta   90.00
_cell.angle_gamma   90.00
#
_symmetry.space_group_name_H-M   'P 1'
#
loop_
_entity.id
_entity.type
_entity.pdbx_description
1 polymer ?
#
loop_
_entity_poly.entity_id
_entity_poly.type
_entity_poly.pdbx_seq_one_letter_code
_entity_poly.pdbx_strand_id
1 'polypeptide(L)'
;MRDDPVVVDLVLRARAGDRRAWDEIVERFAPLVWGICMRHRLSPADADDVGQSLWLGLLEHLQSIREPAALPGWIATTTRRECLKLHDEARRRRGPVGGEADDDTVVADPTAVPVDEGLLLEELRCAVRAAFARLAPQCRRLLALLVSDPPLPYVRIAEILDVPVGGLGPTRARCLEKLRRSEPLAAFLDGARR
;
A
#
# COMPACT_ATOMS: atom_id res chain seq x y z
N MET A 1 -13.39 -0.54 11.56
CA MET A 1 -13.28 0.24 10.32
C MET A 1 -14.69 0.60 9.98
N ARG A 2 -15.05 1.89 9.98
CA ARG A 2 -16.16 2.23 9.11
C ARG A 2 -15.64 1.88 7.74
N ASP A 3 -16.26 0.91 7.12
CA ASP A 3 -16.00 0.51 5.76
C ASP A 3 -16.03 1.79 4.95
N ASP A 4 -15.02 2.04 4.13
CA ASP A 4 -15.10 3.19 3.22
C ASP A 4 -16.31 2.91 2.31
N PRO A 5 -17.45 3.57 2.54
CA PRO A 5 -18.71 3.21 1.86
C PRO A 5 -18.54 3.37 0.35
N VAL A 6 -17.62 4.23 -0.08
CA VAL A 6 -17.31 4.43 -1.50
C VAL A 6 -16.62 3.19 -2.07
N VAL A 7 -15.65 2.61 -1.36
CA VAL A 7 -14.98 1.39 -1.82
C VAL A 7 -15.95 0.21 -1.85
N VAL A 8 -16.81 0.09 -0.86
CA VAL A 8 -17.84 -0.97 -0.82
C VAL A 8 -18.79 -0.84 -2.01
N ASP A 9 -19.31 0.37 -2.25
CA ASP A 9 -20.19 0.65 -3.40
C ASP A 9 -19.52 0.33 -4.73
N LEU A 10 -18.29 0.81 -4.93
CA LEU A 10 -17.52 0.55 -6.16
C LEU A 10 -17.34 -0.94 -6.41
N VAL A 11 -16.98 -1.72 -5.38
CA VAL A 11 -16.82 -3.18 -5.52
C VAL A 11 -18.13 -3.84 -5.88
N LEU A 12 -19.24 -3.45 -5.25
CA LEU A 12 -20.56 -4.05 -5.54
C LEU A 12 -21.02 -3.73 -6.96
N ARG A 13 -20.85 -2.49 -7.41
CA ARG A 13 -21.17 -2.06 -8.77
C ARG A 13 -20.29 -2.74 -9.82
N ALA A 14 -18.98 -2.82 -9.57
CA ALA A 14 -18.06 -3.52 -10.47
C ALA A 14 -18.40 -5.01 -10.61
N ARG A 15 -18.82 -5.67 -9.52
CA ARG A 15 -19.35 -7.05 -9.55
C ARG A 15 -20.61 -7.19 -10.42
N ALA A 16 -21.45 -6.16 -10.41
CA ALA A 16 -22.64 -6.11 -11.25
C ALA A 16 -22.34 -5.78 -12.72
N GLY A 17 -21.06 -5.61 -13.09
CA GLY A 17 -20.62 -5.32 -14.45
C GLY A 17 -20.52 -3.83 -14.78
N ASP A 18 -20.62 -2.95 -13.79
CA ASP A 18 -20.40 -1.51 -14.00
C ASP A 18 -18.93 -1.21 -14.29
N ARG A 19 -18.64 -0.97 -15.57
CA ARG A 19 -17.30 -0.68 -16.04
C ARG A 19 -16.72 0.61 -15.47
N ARG A 20 -17.55 1.62 -15.23
CA ARG A 20 -17.10 2.88 -14.61
C ARG A 20 -16.66 2.68 -13.17
N ALA A 21 -17.38 1.84 -12.43
CA ALA A 21 -16.97 1.50 -11.06
C ALA A 21 -15.62 0.76 -11.04
N TRP A 22 -15.36 -0.09 -12.03
CA TRP A 22 -14.05 -0.72 -12.20
C TRP A 22 -12.96 0.32 -12.48
N ASP A 23 -13.18 1.23 -13.43
CA ASP A 23 -12.21 2.27 -13.78
C ASP A 23 -11.89 3.15 -12.56
N GLU A 24 -12.90 3.53 -11.77
CA GLU A 24 -12.73 4.28 -10.52
C GLU A 24 -11.92 3.50 -9.47
N ILE A 25 -12.07 2.17 -9.36
CA ILE A 25 -11.24 1.32 -8.50
C ILE A 25 -9.78 1.42 -8.95
N VAL A 26 -9.52 1.26 -10.25
CA VAL A 26 -8.16 1.31 -10.80
C VAL A 26 -7.53 2.68 -10.54
N GLU A 27 -8.19 3.77 -10.90
CA GLU A 27 -7.70 5.14 -10.68
C GLU A 27 -7.40 5.42 -9.20
N ARG A 28 -8.29 4.99 -8.32
CA ARG A 28 -8.15 5.21 -6.87
C ARG A 28 -6.95 4.48 -6.26
N PHE A 29 -6.65 3.28 -6.75
CA PHE A 29 -5.63 2.43 -6.15
C PHE A 29 -4.34 2.31 -6.95
N ALA A 30 -4.27 2.81 -8.19
CA ALA A 30 -3.04 2.86 -8.97
C ALA A 30 -1.88 3.56 -8.24
N PRO A 31 -2.09 4.71 -7.56
CA PRO A 31 -1.01 5.35 -6.79
C PRO A 31 -0.50 4.49 -5.62
N LEU A 32 -1.38 3.68 -5.00
CA LEU A 32 -0.98 2.74 -3.95
C LEU A 32 -0.09 1.63 -4.51
N VAL A 33 -0.48 1.05 -5.65
CA VAL A 33 0.27 0.00 -6.34
C VAL A 33 1.63 0.52 -6.75
N TRP A 34 1.67 1.65 -7.43
CA TRP A 34 2.90 2.31 -7.84
C TRP A 34 3.83 2.60 -6.67
N GLY A 35 3.31 3.20 -5.60
CA GLY A 35 4.10 3.51 -4.40
C GLY A 35 4.67 2.27 -3.70
N ILE A 36 4.02 1.10 -3.82
CA ILE A 36 4.57 -0.17 -3.32
C ILE A 36 5.70 -0.63 -4.23
N CYS A 37 5.52 -0.62 -5.56
CA CYS A 37 6.54 -1.02 -6.53
C CYS A 37 7.82 -0.18 -6.39
N MET A 38 7.68 1.13 -6.25
CA MET A 38 8.83 2.04 -6.06
C MET A 38 9.58 1.78 -4.76
N ARG A 39 8.88 1.41 -3.67
CA ARG A 39 9.55 1.01 -2.42
C ARG A 39 10.32 -0.30 -2.56
N HIS A 40 9.88 -1.18 -3.44
CA HIS A 40 10.59 -2.40 -3.80
C HIS A 40 11.66 -2.17 -4.88
N ARG A 41 11.97 -0.90 -5.24
CA ARG A 41 12.99 -0.53 -6.23
C ARG A 41 12.81 -1.22 -7.58
N LEU A 42 11.57 -1.43 -7.99
CA LEU A 42 11.27 -1.94 -9.32
C LEU A 42 11.48 -0.86 -10.38
N SER A 43 11.89 -1.28 -11.59
CA SER A 43 11.88 -0.37 -12.73
C SER A 43 10.44 0.03 -13.10
N PRO A 44 10.23 1.16 -13.79
CA PRO A 44 8.90 1.53 -14.28
C PRO A 44 8.22 0.41 -15.10
N ALA A 45 8.97 -0.28 -15.96
CA ALA A 45 8.45 -1.40 -16.75
C ALA A 45 7.99 -2.58 -15.87
N ASP A 46 8.81 -2.97 -14.88
CA ASP A 46 8.42 -4.02 -13.93
C ASP A 46 7.22 -3.60 -13.08
N ALA A 47 7.12 -2.32 -12.72
CA ALA A 47 5.98 -1.79 -11.97
C ALA A 47 4.68 -1.84 -12.79
N ASP A 48 4.75 -1.57 -14.09
CA ASP A 48 3.61 -1.72 -15.01
C ASP A 48 3.19 -3.19 -15.13
N ASP A 49 4.14 -4.11 -15.24
CA ASP A 49 3.87 -5.56 -15.28
C ASP A 49 3.20 -6.05 -13.99
N VAL A 50 3.68 -5.59 -12.84
CA VAL A 50 3.04 -5.86 -11.53
C VAL A 50 1.62 -5.31 -11.51
N GLY A 51 1.43 -4.07 -12.00
CA GLY A 51 0.11 -3.44 -12.09
C GLY A 51 -0.84 -4.27 -12.94
N GLN A 52 -0.43 -4.67 -14.15
CA GLN A 52 -1.24 -5.49 -15.04
C GLN A 52 -1.62 -6.83 -14.39
N SER A 53 -0.66 -7.54 -13.83
CA SER A 53 -0.89 -8.82 -13.15
C SER A 53 -1.85 -8.67 -11.98
N LEU A 54 -1.72 -7.59 -11.20
CA LEU A 54 -2.61 -7.27 -10.10
C LEU A 54 -4.04 -7.03 -10.56
N TRP A 55 -4.23 -6.18 -11.59
CA TRP A 55 -5.57 -5.83 -12.06
C TRP A 55 -6.28 -7.01 -12.70
N LEU A 56 -5.57 -7.86 -13.45
CA LEU A 56 -6.10 -9.11 -13.99
C LEU A 56 -6.53 -10.06 -12.86
N GLY A 57 -5.65 -10.28 -11.89
CA GLY A 57 -5.97 -11.10 -10.73
C GLY A 57 -7.12 -10.55 -9.89
N LEU A 58 -7.25 -9.22 -9.77
CA LEU A 58 -8.39 -8.61 -9.10
C LEU A 58 -9.69 -8.87 -9.85
N LEU A 59 -9.69 -8.75 -11.18
CA LEU A 59 -10.86 -9.00 -12.02
C LEU A 59 -11.36 -10.44 -11.87
N GLU A 60 -10.45 -11.40 -11.88
CA GLU A 60 -10.75 -12.82 -11.70
C GLU A 60 -11.32 -13.14 -10.31
N HIS A 61 -10.81 -12.46 -9.28
CA HIS A 61 -11.17 -12.72 -7.89
C HIS A 61 -12.21 -11.76 -7.31
N LEU A 62 -12.66 -10.78 -8.09
CA LEU A 62 -13.57 -9.73 -7.62
C LEU A 62 -14.86 -10.30 -7.01
N GLN A 63 -15.41 -11.36 -7.61
CA GLN A 63 -16.62 -12.03 -7.12
C GLN A 63 -16.39 -12.80 -5.82
N SER A 64 -15.16 -13.26 -5.57
CA SER A 64 -14.80 -14.08 -4.41
C SER A 64 -14.39 -13.27 -3.18
N ILE A 65 -14.19 -11.96 -3.29
CA ILE A 65 -13.85 -11.10 -2.16
C ILE A 65 -15.02 -11.06 -1.18
N ARG A 66 -14.90 -11.73 -0.05
CA ARG A 66 -15.97 -11.79 0.95
C ARG A 66 -16.28 -10.45 1.59
N GLU A 67 -15.26 -9.63 1.79
CA GLU A 67 -15.32 -8.35 2.49
C GLU A 67 -14.85 -7.22 1.56
N PRO A 68 -15.77 -6.51 0.86
CA PRO A 68 -15.41 -5.43 -0.06
C PRO A 68 -14.55 -4.34 0.58
N ALA A 69 -14.78 -4.03 1.86
CA ALA A 69 -14.00 -3.05 2.60
C ALA A 69 -12.53 -3.47 2.79
N ALA A 70 -12.20 -4.75 2.63
CA ALA A 70 -10.82 -5.26 2.72
C ALA A 70 -10.01 -5.07 1.42
N LEU A 71 -10.64 -4.60 0.32
CA LEU A 71 -9.99 -4.42 -0.98
C LEU A 71 -8.65 -3.67 -0.91
N PRO A 72 -8.50 -2.54 -0.19
CA PRO A 72 -7.20 -1.84 -0.12
C PRO A 72 -6.09 -2.70 0.47
N GLY A 73 -6.43 -3.50 1.49
CA GLY A 73 -5.50 -4.43 2.12
C GLY A 73 -5.11 -5.59 1.20
N TRP A 74 -6.08 -6.10 0.45
CA TRP A 74 -5.85 -7.15 -0.55
C TRP A 74 -4.92 -6.64 -1.66
N ILE A 75 -5.18 -5.46 -2.23
CA ILE A 75 -4.34 -4.82 -3.24
C ILE A 75 -2.91 -4.67 -2.71
N ALA A 76 -2.73 -4.08 -1.53
CA ALA A 76 -1.41 -3.86 -0.96
C ALA A 76 -0.63 -5.17 -0.73
N THR A 77 -1.30 -6.22 -0.27
CA THR A 77 -0.69 -7.52 -0.01
C THR A 77 -0.31 -8.23 -1.30
N THR A 78 -1.22 -8.20 -2.29
CA THR A 78 -0.98 -8.83 -3.60
C THR A 78 0.14 -8.13 -4.35
N THR A 79 0.15 -6.78 -4.37
CA THR A 79 1.24 -6.01 -5.00
C THR A 79 2.60 -6.38 -4.41
N ARG A 80 2.72 -6.45 -3.06
CA ARG A 80 3.98 -6.85 -2.43
C ARG A 80 4.42 -8.26 -2.83
N ARG A 81 3.49 -9.21 -2.91
CA ARG A 81 3.79 -10.58 -3.33
C ARG A 81 4.33 -10.63 -4.77
N GLU A 82 3.74 -9.87 -5.68
CA GLU A 82 4.21 -9.79 -7.05
C GLU A 82 5.60 -9.13 -7.13
N CYS A 83 5.86 -8.07 -6.37
CA CYS A 83 7.19 -7.48 -6.28
C CYS A 83 8.24 -8.49 -5.79
N LEU A 84 7.96 -9.23 -4.71
CA LEU A 84 8.87 -10.25 -4.18
C LEU A 84 9.11 -11.38 -5.17
N LYS A 85 8.07 -11.82 -5.88
CA LYS A 85 8.19 -12.84 -6.92
C LYS A 85 9.13 -12.41 -8.03
N LEU A 86 9.03 -11.18 -8.52
CA LEU A 86 9.95 -10.63 -9.52
C LEU A 86 11.40 -10.59 -9.01
N HIS A 87 11.62 -10.18 -7.77
CA HIS A 87 12.95 -10.21 -7.17
C HIS A 87 13.53 -11.63 -7.09
N ASP A 88 12.72 -12.60 -6.69
CA ASP A 88 13.14 -14.00 -6.62
C ASP A 88 13.43 -14.58 -8.01
N GLU A 89 12.66 -14.21 -9.02
CA GLU A 89 12.89 -14.60 -10.41
C GLU A 89 14.18 -13.96 -10.98
N ALA A 90 14.40 -12.68 -10.72
CA ALA A 90 15.62 -11.99 -11.11
C ALA A 90 16.85 -12.60 -10.44
N ARG A 91 16.76 -12.96 -9.17
CA ARG A 91 17.81 -13.64 -8.42
C ARG A 91 18.12 -15.03 -8.99
N ARG A 92 17.10 -15.80 -9.36
CA ARG A 92 17.27 -17.12 -10.00
C ARG A 92 17.90 -17.03 -11.37
N ARG A 93 17.56 -16.01 -12.17
CA ARG A 93 18.17 -15.78 -13.50
C ARG A 93 19.65 -15.41 -13.42
N ARG A 94 20.08 -14.74 -12.35
CA ARG A 94 21.50 -14.36 -12.17
C ARG A 94 22.42 -15.52 -11.77
N GLY A 95 21.90 -16.68 -11.37
CA GLY A 95 22.67 -17.86 -10.96
C GLY A 95 23.54 -17.61 -9.71
N PRO A 96 24.20 -18.63 -9.17
CA PRO A 96 25.13 -18.46 -8.06
C PRO A 96 26.49 -17.97 -8.56
N VAL A 97 26.58 -16.71 -9.02
CA VAL A 97 27.87 -16.05 -9.25
C VAL A 97 28.15 -15.19 -8.05
N GLY A 98 29.10 -15.64 -7.22
CA GLY A 98 29.67 -14.83 -6.15
C GLY A 98 30.28 -13.56 -6.76
N GLY A 99 29.73 -12.44 -6.39
CA GLY A 99 30.21 -11.11 -6.72
C GLY A 99 29.47 -10.16 -5.80
N GLU A 100 30.21 -9.57 -4.87
CA GLU A 100 29.77 -8.41 -4.10
C GLU A 100 29.30 -7.36 -5.11
N ALA A 101 27.99 -7.17 -5.23
CA ALA A 101 27.46 -6.07 -6.00
C ALA A 101 27.62 -4.82 -5.15
N ASP A 102 28.60 -4.02 -5.48
CA ASP A 102 28.70 -2.61 -5.09
C ASP A 102 27.34 -1.95 -5.36
N ASP A 103 26.66 -1.59 -4.28
CA ASP A 103 25.29 -1.03 -4.25
C ASP A 103 25.37 0.49 -4.47
N ASP A 104 26.13 0.96 -5.47
CA ASP A 104 26.30 2.38 -5.78
C ASP A 104 26.02 2.72 -7.26
N THR A 105 25.07 2.04 -7.89
CA THR A 105 24.45 2.57 -9.09
C THR A 105 23.32 3.51 -8.70
N VAL A 106 23.66 4.77 -8.50
CA VAL A 106 22.72 5.89 -8.62
C VAL A 106 22.16 5.84 -10.05
N VAL A 107 21.09 5.08 -10.23
CA VAL A 107 20.28 5.19 -11.44
C VAL A 107 19.63 6.56 -11.37
N ALA A 108 20.11 7.47 -12.21
CA ALA A 108 19.46 8.76 -12.42
C ALA A 108 17.97 8.49 -12.66
N ASP A 109 17.12 9.10 -11.82
CA ASP A 109 15.67 8.99 -11.85
C ASP A 109 15.16 9.49 -13.22
N PRO A 110 14.63 8.60 -14.11
CA PRO A 110 14.14 9.04 -15.42
C PRO A 110 12.75 9.70 -15.33
N THR A 111 12.16 9.76 -14.15
CA THR A 111 10.95 10.54 -13.89
C THR A 111 11.33 11.78 -13.11
N ALA A 112 11.75 12.83 -13.80
CA ALA A 112 11.73 14.17 -13.25
C ALA A 112 10.28 14.48 -12.87
N VAL A 113 9.88 14.09 -11.65
CA VAL A 113 8.64 14.54 -11.03
C VAL A 113 8.73 16.07 -11.04
N PRO A 114 7.72 16.79 -11.57
CA PRO A 114 7.71 18.25 -11.53
C PRO A 114 8.09 18.70 -10.12
N VAL A 115 8.93 19.73 -10.00
CA VAL A 115 9.50 20.18 -8.72
C VAL A 115 8.42 20.40 -7.67
N ASP A 116 7.23 20.83 -8.09
CA ASP A 116 6.07 21.04 -7.22
C ASP A 116 5.47 19.72 -6.67
N GLU A 117 5.43 18.66 -7.47
CA GLU A 117 4.93 17.35 -6.99
C GLU A 117 5.91 16.68 -6.03
N GLY A 118 7.22 16.85 -6.28
CA GLY A 118 8.26 16.35 -5.39
C GLY A 118 8.21 17.01 -4.01
N LEU A 119 8.01 18.33 -3.99
CA LEU A 119 7.87 19.10 -2.75
C LEU A 119 6.62 18.70 -1.98
N LEU A 120 5.48 18.58 -2.66
CA LEU A 120 4.21 18.17 -2.07
C LEU A 120 4.29 16.75 -1.47
N LEU A 121 5.01 15.85 -2.13
CA LEU A 121 5.22 14.48 -1.64
C LEU A 121 6.10 14.48 -0.38
N GLU A 122 7.14 15.31 -0.31
CA GLU A 122 7.97 15.43 0.89
C GLU A 122 7.22 16.09 2.05
N GLU A 123 6.40 17.08 1.80
CA GLU A 123 5.51 17.67 2.79
C GLU A 123 4.54 16.64 3.35
N LEU A 124 3.91 15.84 2.47
CA LEU A 124 3.05 14.73 2.89
C LEU A 124 3.82 13.71 3.74
N ARG A 125 5.02 13.32 3.34
CA ARG A 125 5.87 12.40 4.10
C ARG A 125 6.22 12.96 5.47
N CYS A 126 6.52 14.25 5.55
CA CYS A 126 6.79 14.93 6.82
C CYS A 126 5.54 14.97 7.71
N ALA A 127 4.38 15.32 7.15
CA ALA A 127 3.10 15.35 7.86
C ALA A 127 2.73 13.97 8.40
N VAL A 128 2.87 12.91 7.58
CA VAL A 128 2.61 11.52 8.00
C VAL A 128 3.57 11.07 9.10
N ARG A 129 4.87 11.37 9.00
CA ARG A 129 5.86 11.05 10.03
C ARG A 129 5.55 11.75 11.35
N ALA A 130 5.22 13.03 11.31
CA ALA A 130 4.85 13.81 12.48
C ALA A 130 3.54 13.29 13.12
N ALA A 131 2.55 12.95 12.31
CA ALA A 131 1.30 12.35 12.75
C ALA A 131 1.52 10.98 13.41
N PHE A 132 2.34 10.15 12.80
CA PHE A 132 2.69 8.82 13.32
C PHE A 132 3.42 8.89 14.65
N ALA A 133 4.34 9.85 14.82
CA ALA A 133 5.06 10.06 16.08
C ALA A 133 4.14 10.43 17.24
N ARG A 134 3.01 11.11 16.96
CA ARG A 134 2.00 11.50 17.96
C ARG A 134 1.03 10.38 18.36
N LEU A 135 1.05 9.24 17.65
CA LEU A 135 0.20 8.09 17.99
C LEU A 135 0.64 7.44 19.30
N ALA A 136 -0.33 6.90 20.04
CA ALA A 136 -0.05 6.06 21.19
C ALA A 136 0.88 4.89 20.80
N PRO A 137 1.80 4.44 21.71
CA PRO A 137 2.77 3.40 21.41
C PRO A 137 2.15 2.12 20.82
N GLN A 138 0.99 1.72 21.30
CA GLN A 138 0.26 0.55 20.84
C GLN A 138 -0.20 0.69 19.38
N CYS A 139 -0.70 1.87 18.99
CA CYS A 139 -1.06 2.16 17.60
C CYS A 139 0.16 2.17 16.69
N ARG A 140 1.27 2.78 17.12
CA ARG A 140 2.52 2.80 16.36
C ARG A 140 3.04 1.39 16.11
N ARG A 141 3.07 0.54 17.15
CA ARG A 141 3.50 -0.86 17.02
C ARG A 141 2.62 -1.63 16.05
N LEU A 142 1.30 -1.52 16.19
CA LEU A 142 0.35 -2.19 15.29
C LEU A 142 0.54 -1.74 13.84
N LEU A 143 0.56 -0.43 13.59
CA LEU A 143 0.69 0.08 12.22
C LEU A 143 2.06 -0.25 11.62
N ALA A 144 3.14 -0.22 12.41
CA ALA A 144 4.47 -0.64 11.95
C ALA A 144 4.51 -2.12 11.55
N LEU A 145 3.90 -3.01 12.35
CA LEU A 145 3.83 -4.44 12.03
C LEU A 145 2.98 -4.74 10.80
N LEU A 146 1.93 -3.93 10.56
CA LEU A 146 1.08 -4.09 9.37
C LEU A 146 1.76 -3.68 8.06
N VAL A 147 2.79 -2.83 8.13
CA VAL A 147 3.57 -2.39 6.97
C VAL A 147 5.00 -2.95 6.96
N SER A 148 5.27 -3.94 7.84
CA SER A 148 6.57 -4.59 7.89
C SER A 148 6.89 -5.30 6.57
N ASP A 149 8.17 -5.32 6.25
CA ASP A 149 8.71 -6.07 5.13
C ASP A 149 9.75 -7.07 5.67
N PRO A 150 9.56 -8.39 5.48
CA PRO A 150 8.43 -9.04 4.81
C PRO A 150 7.10 -8.91 5.57
N PRO A 151 5.94 -8.97 4.85
CA PRO A 151 4.64 -8.83 5.47
C PRO A 151 4.35 -9.93 6.49
N LEU A 152 3.94 -9.55 7.70
CA LEU A 152 3.57 -10.50 8.73
C LEU A 152 2.09 -10.93 8.58
N PRO A 153 1.77 -12.24 8.74
CA PRO A 153 0.39 -12.67 8.83
C PRO A 153 -0.30 -12.09 10.07
N TYR A 154 -1.61 -11.87 9.98
CA TYR A 154 -2.40 -11.30 11.07
C TYR A 154 -2.30 -12.12 12.38
N VAL A 155 -2.22 -13.45 12.27
CA VAL A 155 -2.01 -14.33 13.43
C VAL A 155 -0.70 -13.96 14.15
N ARG A 156 0.36 -13.75 13.39
CA ARG A 156 1.67 -13.40 13.94
C ARG A 156 1.68 -12.01 14.58
N ILE A 157 0.97 -11.04 13.96
CA ILE A 157 0.80 -9.70 14.54
C ILE A 157 0.01 -9.77 15.85
N ALA A 158 -1.03 -10.60 15.92
CA ALA A 158 -1.84 -10.81 17.10
C ALA A 158 -1.00 -11.37 18.27
N GLU A 159 -0.16 -12.37 17.98
CA GLU A 159 0.79 -12.95 18.96
C GLU A 159 1.79 -11.91 19.48
N ILE A 160 2.42 -11.12 18.58
CA ILE A 160 3.41 -10.10 18.97
C ILE A 160 2.79 -8.99 19.84
N LEU A 161 1.52 -8.66 19.60
CA LEU A 161 0.81 -7.60 20.30
C LEU A 161 0.00 -8.10 21.50
N ASP A 162 -0.05 -9.41 21.71
CA ASP A 162 -0.86 -10.07 22.74
C ASP A 162 -2.34 -9.63 22.70
N VAL A 163 -2.93 -9.74 21.49
CA VAL A 163 -4.34 -9.39 21.27
C VAL A 163 -5.04 -10.48 20.45
N PRO A 164 -6.35 -10.68 20.62
CA PRO A 164 -7.10 -11.59 19.77
C PRO A 164 -7.04 -11.18 18.29
N VAL A 165 -6.89 -12.13 17.37
CA VAL A 165 -6.82 -11.88 15.91
C VAL A 165 -8.04 -11.06 15.44
N GLY A 166 -9.25 -11.39 15.92
CA GLY A 166 -10.47 -10.66 15.59
C GLY A 166 -10.50 -9.20 16.09
N GLY A 167 -9.67 -8.86 17.08
CA GLY A 167 -9.54 -7.50 17.60
C GLY A 167 -8.63 -6.58 16.78
N LEU A 168 -7.79 -7.16 15.91
CA LEU A 168 -6.82 -6.38 15.12
C LEU A 168 -7.49 -5.43 14.12
N GLY A 169 -8.54 -5.88 13.43
CA GLY A 169 -9.27 -5.07 12.46
C GLY A 169 -9.84 -3.78 13.08
N PRO A 170 -10.70 -3.89 14.11
CA PRO A 170 -11.24 -2.73 14.82
C PRO A 170 -10.16 -1.82 15.42
N THR A 171 -9.07 -2.40 15.95
CA THR A 171 -7.98 -1.62 16.56
C THR A 171 -7.20 -0.86 15.47
N ARG A 172 -6.88 -1.51 14.34
CA ARG A 172 -6.26 -0.86 13.17
C ARG A 172 -7.10 0.33 12.72
N ALA A 173 -8.40 0.16 12.60
CA ALA A 173 -9.30 1.21 12.15
C ALA A 173 -9.24 2.44 13.07
N ARG A 174 -9.33 2.20 14.39
CA ARG A 174 -9.21 3.27 15.38
C ARG A 174 -7.85 3.98 15.32
N CYS A 175 -6.77 3.24 15.11
CA CYS A 175 -5.43 3.81 15.00
C CYS A 175 -5.26 4.64 13.72
N LEU A 176 -5.80 4.19 12.58
CA LEU A 176 -5.80 4.94 11.32
C LEU A 176 -6.66 6.20 11.42
N GLU A 177 -7.80 6.14 12.09
CA GLU A 177 -8.65 7.31 12.31
C GLU A 177 -7.95 8.36 13.18
N LYS A 178 -7.25 7.94 14.24
CA LYS A 178 -6.41 8.84 15.04
C LYS A 178 -5.29 9.47 14.23
N LEU A 179 -4.66 8.70 13.33
CA LEU A 179 -3.62 9.20 12.43
C LEU A 179 -4.18 10.28 11.49
N ARG A 180 -5.33 10.02 10.87
CA ARG A 180 -5.98 10.97 9.94
C ARG A 180 -6.39 12.27 10.61
N ARG A 181 -6.85 12.21 11.86
CA ARG A 181 -7.29 13.38 12.65
C ARG A 181 -6.15 14.08 13.36
N SER A 182 -4.92 13.59 13.26
CA SER A 182 -3.80 14.28 13.87
C SER A 182 -3.55 15.61 13.16
N GLU A 183 -3.26 16.64 13.94
CA GLU A 183 -3.06 18.00 13.46
C GLU A 183 -2.13 18.13 12.24
N PRO A 184 -0.92 17.48 12.21
CA PRO A 184 -0.04 17.59 11.06
C PRO A 184 -0.64 17.08 9.76
N LEU A 185 -1.35 15.95 9.82
CA LEU A 185 -1.95 15.36 8.62
C LEU A 185 -3.25 16.05 8.22
N ALA A 186 -4.05 16.49 9.18
CA ALA A 186 -5.26 17.26 8.91
C ALA A 186 -4.91 18.61 8.24
N ALA A 187 -3.92 19.33 8.77
CA ALA A 187 -3.45 20.59 8.19
C ALA A 187 -2.96 20.44 6.74
N PHE A 188 -2.21 19.35 6.45
CA PHE A 188 -1.76 19.05 5.08
C PHE A 188 -2.97 18.78 4.15
N LEU A 189 -3.92 17.96 4.58
CA LEU A 189 -5.10 17.60 3.78
C LEU A 189 -6.02 18.80 3.51
N ASP A 190 -6.11 19.75 4.46
CA ASP A 190 -6.89 20.97 4.30
C ASP A 190 -6.16 21.98 3.38
N GLY A 191 -4.83 22.02 3.42
CA GLY A 191 -4.01 22.82 2.51
C GLY A 191 -4.06 22.34 1.06
N ALA A 192 -4.04 21.03 0.85
CA ALA A 192 -4.10 20.39 -0.48
C ALA A 192 -5.48 20.48 -1.17
N ARG A 193 -6.53 20.92 -0.45
CA ARG A 193 -7.88 21.14 -0.98
C ARG A 193 -8.15 22.56 -1.45
N ARG A 194 -7.21 23.48 -1.25
CA ARG A 194 -7.33 24.89 -1.67
C ARG A 194 -6.57 25.16 -2.95
#